data_18e083ef2a35cbf93d9d9933115e8e94
#
_entry.id   18e083ef2a35cbf93d9d9933115e8e94
#
_cell.length_a   1.000
_cell.length_b   1.000
_cell.length_c   1.000
_cell.angle_alpha   90.00
_cell.angle_beta   90.00
_cell.angle_gamma   90.00
#
_symmetry.space_group_name_H-M   'P 1'
#
loop_
_entity.id
_entity.type
_entity.pdbx_description
1 polymer ?
#
loop_
_entity_poly.entity_id
_entity_poly.type
_entity_poly.pdbx_seq_one_letter_code
_entity_poly.pdbx_strand_id
1 'polypeptide(L)'
;PPRSTQGVSSAASDVYKRQKTRTREKKLKKYIKIETGSYRNNDMSGRVFPIIKDYQKFEGDKEGGFVTIDCTELDGFKGLDKARVNVPNIEALTIVNEGEYISNRDAVNKGTDPAQTPTESDEQAIDRIAARFSILDEMAEAVSTSKVRAMIVSGPPGIGKSFGVERALEKQNMFQDIAGSQRKFEVVKGAMSAIGLYKKLYEHSAKGHVVCFDDCDAILYDDLALNLLKAALDTGKKRTLHWNTESRTLMAEGMPNSFEFFGGVIFITNIKFDNVKSKKLQDHLQALQSRCHYLDLTIDSMRDRMLRIRQICRAGMLEKYGMPADEEEQLIQFVFKNKHKLREISLRMVLKIADLWKMSPDRYQMLAEQTCMRPGS
;
A
#
# COMPACT_ATOMS: atom_id res chain seq x y z
N PRO A 1 -58.69 30.16 37.36
CA PRO A 1 -57.33 29.83 37.68
C PRO A 1 -56.45 29.91 36.44
N PRO A 2 -55.35 30.69 36.52
CA PRO A 2 -54.48 30.91 35.35
C PRO A 2 -53.48 29.78 35.18
N ARG A 3 -53.18 29.47 33.93
CA ARG A 3 -52.15 28.54 33.53
C ARG A 3 -50.74 29.15 33.66
N SER A 4 -49.84 28.42 34.29
CA SER A 4 -48.45 28.76 34.50
C SER A 4 -47.65 28.73 33.21
N THR A 5 -46.89 29.76 32.97
CA THR A 5 -45.80 29.89 32.01
C THR A 5 -44.56 29.17 32.54
N GLN A 6 -44.17 28.09 31.87
CA GLN A 6 -42.80 27.53 31.95
C GLN A 6 -42.31 27.25 30.56
N GLY A 7 -41.21 27.89 30.18
CA GLY A 7 -40.57 27.59 28.92
C GLY A 7 -39.59 28.64 28.41
N VAL A 8 -38.68 29.16 29.23
CA VAL A 8 -37.51 29.91 28.74
C VAL A 8 -36.32 29.63 29.66
N SER A 9 -35.62 28.51 29.50
CA SER A 9 -34.34 28.27 30.22
C SER A 9 -33.37 27.29 29.58
N SER A 10 -33.59 26.78 28.36
CA SER A 10 -32.61 25.83 27.78
C SER A 10 -31.61 26.46 26.82
N ALA A 11 -31.99 27.54 26.14
CA ALA A 11 -31.10 28.20 25.16
C ALA A 11 -29.93 28.98 25.79
N ALA A 12 -30.14 29.57 26.99
CA ALA A 12 -29.07 30.32 27.67
C ALA A 12 -27.97 29.41 28.24
N SER A 13 -28.34 28.20 28.65
CA SER A 13 -27.39 27.19 29.17
C SER A 13 -26.46 26.64 28.06
N ASP A 14 -26.96 26.49 26.83
CA ASP A 14 -26.16 25.98 25.71
C ASP A 14 -25.20 27.02 25.12
N VAL A 15 -25.56 28.30 25.14
CA VAL A 15 -24.68 29.42 24.75
C VAL A 15 -23.53 29.56 25.75
N TYR A 16 -23.82 29.40 27.07
CA TYR A 16 -22.79 29.46 28.11
C TYR A 16 -21.84 28.27 28.09
N LYS A 17 -22.31 27.07 27.73
CA LYS A 17 -21.47 25.90 27.51
C LYS A 17 -20.60 26.06 26.25
N ARG A 18 -21.09 26.64 25.17
CA ARG A 18 -20.29 26.90 23.95
C ARG A 18 -19.27 28.02 24.14
N GLN A 19 -19.47 28.98 25.03
CA GLN A 19 -18.47 30.00 25.37
C GLN A 19 -17.37 29.46 26.30
N LYS A 20 -17.65 28.51 27.18
CA LYS A 20 -16.63 27.85 28.02
C LYS A 20 -15.69 26.95 27.25
N THR A 21 -16.06 26.46 26.05
CA THR A 21 -15.19 25.66 25.17
C THR A 21 -14.27 26.54 24.32
N ARG A 22 -14.45 27.87 24.30
CA ARG A 22 -13.68 28.79 23.45
C ARG A 22 -12.59 29.57 24.18
N THR A 23 -12.54 29.47 25.51
CA THR A 23 -11.48 30.05 26.35
C THR A 23 -10.68 28.93 27.01
N ARG A 24 -10.18 27.95 26.22
CA ARG A 24 -9.02 27.20 26.61
C ARG A 24 -7.84 28.16 26.50
N GLU A 25 -7.36 28.64 27.64
CA GLU A 25 -6.11 29.38 27.74
C GLU A 25 -5.08 28.70 26.81
N LYS A 26 -4.46 29.48 25.93
CA LYS A 26 -3.26 29.06 25.20
C LYS A 26 -2.17 28.78 26.25
N LYS A 27 -2.20 27.55 26.82
CA LYS A 27 -1.01 27.04 27.52
C LYS A 27 0.11 27.12 26.50
N LEU A 28 1.15 27.87 26.81
CA LEU A 28 2.37 27.90 26.01
C LEU A 28 2.76 26.47 25.71
N LYS A 29 2.63 26.04 24.45
CA LYS A 29 3.06 24.72 24.01
C LYS A 29 4.58 24.70 24.18
N LYS A 30 5.10 23.77 24.98
CA LYS A 30 6.54 23.48 25.05
C LYS A 30 6.89 22.56 23.92
N TYR A 31 8.01 22.81 23.26
CA TYR A 31 8.52 21.99 22.16
C TYR A 31 9.84 21.36 22.58
N ILE A 32 10.05 20.11 22.18
CA ILE A 32 11.30 19.38 22.41
C ILE A 32 11.80 18.76 21.12
N LYS A 33 13.12 18.76 20.96
CA LYS A 33 13.84 17.99 19.97
C LYS A 33 14.28 16.67 20.64
N ILE A 34 14.02 15.56 19.99
CA ILE A 34 14.46 14.24 20.41
C ILE A 34 15.78 13.95 19.71
N GLU A 35 16.90 14.00 20.43
CA GLU A 35 18.22 13.71 19.85
C GLU A 35 18.38 12.21 19.56
N THR A 36 17.83 11.35 20.42
CA THR A 36 17.81 9.90 20.23
C THR A 36 16.53 9.34 20.83
N GLY A 37 15.72 8.64 20.04
CA GLY A 37 14.46 8.06 20.56
C GLY A 37 13.74 7.22 19.51
N SER A 38 12.77 6.42 19.97
CA SER A 38 12.00 5.52 19.11
C SER A 38 10.52 5.46 19.48
N TYR A 39 9.68 5.26 18.47
CA TYR A 39 8.25 5.01 18.62
C TYR A 39 7.84 3.82 17.75
N ARG A 40 7.38 2.71 18.36
CA ARG A 40 6.96 1.48 17.64
C ARG A 40 7.99 1.00 16.60
N ASN A 41 9.25 0.95 16.98
CA ASN A 41 10.41 0.58 16.15
C ASN A 41 10.76 1.59 15.02
N ASN A 42 10.13 2.76 14.97
CA ASN A 42 10.54 3.84 14.10
C ASN A 42 11.47 4.78 14.86
N ASP A 43 12.56 5.20 14.22
CA ASP A 43 13.47 6.20 14.75
C ASP A 43 12.79 7.58 14.76
N MET A 44 12.88 8.28 15.91
CA MET A 44 12.34 9.62 16.12
C MET A 44 13.45 10.65 16.37
N SER A 45 14.70 10.26 16.16
CA SER A 45 15.86 11.13 16.38
C SER A 45 15.86 12.33 15.46
N GLY A 46 16.31 13.47 15.95
CA GLY A 46 16.36 14.74 15.21
C GLY A 46 15.01 15.45 15.04
N ARG A 47 13.89 14.84 15.43
CA ARG A 47 12.55 15.42 15.25
C ARG A 47 12.12 16.29 16.42
N VAL A 48 11.35 17.34 16.10
CA VAL A 48 10.81 18.27 17.09
C VAL A 48 9.30 18.05 17.25
N PHE A 49 8.86 17.97 18.52
CA PHE A 49 7.46 17.68 18.85
C PHE A 49 6.94 18.64 19.93
N PRO A 50 5.64 19.02 19.88
CA PRO A 50 4.97 19.62 21.02
C PRO A 50 4.74 18.56 22.10
N ILE A 51 5.04 18.88 23.37
CA ILE A 51 4.90 17.94 24.49
C ILE A 51 3.62 18.17 25.28
N ILE A 52 3.02 17.05 25.72
CA ILE A 52 1.91 17.01 26.66
C ILE A 52 2.43 16.75 28.09
N LYS A 53 3.40 15.84 28.23
CA LYS A 53 4.05 15.49 29.52
C LYS A 53 5.55 15.39 29.31
N ASP A 54 6.28 15.96 30.27
CA ASP A 54 7.74 15.90 30.34
C ASP A 54 8.23 14.44 30.51
N TYR A 55 9.54 14.25 30.44
CA TYR A 55 10.19 12.94 30.56
C TYR A 55 9.72 12.19 31.81
N GLN A 56 9.40 10.93 31.65
CA GLN A 56 9.04 9.98 32.68
C GLN A 56 9.95 8.75 32.58
N LYS A 57 10.66 8.41 33.67
CA LYS A 57 11.48 7.20 33.70
C LYS A 57 10.59 5.95 33.72
N PHE A 58 11.06 4.86 33.12
CA PHE A 58 10.37 3.58 33.22
C PHE A 58 10.35 3.10 34.68
N GLU A 59 9.28 2.43 35.08
CA GLU A 59 9.18 1.78 36.40
C GLU A 59 9.96 0.45 36.37
N GLY A 60 10.66 0.15 37.50
CA GLY A 60 11.47 -1.07 37.66
C GLY A 60 12.89 -0.95 37.09
N ASP A 61 13.51 -2.11 36.79
CA ASP A 61 14.92 -2.24 36.36
C ASP A 61 15.16 -1.90 34.85
N LYS A 62 14.18 -1.31 34.16
CA LYS A 62 14.35 -0.91 32.75
C LYS A 62 15.08 0.42 32.66
N GLU A 63 16.20 0.43 31.95
CA GLU A 63 16.90 1.66 31.60
C GLU A 63 16.10 2.52 30.62
N GLY A 64 16.18 3.88 30.81
CA GLY A 64 15.50 4.83 29.93
C GLY A 64 14.16 5.31 30.46
N GLY A 65 13.38 5.92 29.56
CA GLY A 65 12.08 6.49 29.86
C GLY A 65 11.32 6.87 28.60
N PHE A 66 10.29 7.68 28.76
CA PHE A 66 9.50 8.16 27.63
C PHE A 66 9.04 9.61 27.84
N VAL A 67 8.76 10.28 26.74
CA VAL A 67 8.10 11.58 26.68
C VAL A 67 6.74 11.43 25.98
N THR A 68 5.71 12.17 26.45
CA THR A 68 4.40 12.14 25.80
C THR A 68 4.24 13.36 24.91
N ILE A 69 4.13 13.14 23.62
CA ILE A 69 4.00 14.16 22.58
C ILE A 69 2.55 14.33 22.10
N ASP A 70 2.22 15.54 21.61
CA ASP A 70 0.95 15.85 20.94
C ASP A 70 1.08 15.45 19.46
N CYS A 71 0.20 14.56 19.01
CA CYS A 71 0.22 14.02 17.64
C CYS A 71 -0.93 14.55 16.76
N THR A 72 -1.73 15.47 17.27
CA THR A 72 -2.99 15.92 16.64
C THR A 72 -2.76 16.50 15.23
N GLU A 73 -1.62 17.15 14.99
CA GLU A 73 -1.27 17.83 13.74
C GLU A 73 -0.12 17.14 12.99
N LEU A 74 0.24 15.89 13.38
CA LEU A 74 1.42 15.22 12.85
C LEU A 74 1.06 14.08 11.90
N ASP A 75 1.58 14.11 10.68
CA ASP A 75 1.54 12.98 9.77
C ASP A 75 2.41 11.83 10.30
N GLY A 76 1.90 10.59 10.20
CA GLY A 76 2.57 9.39 10.72
C GLY A 76 2.01 8.83 12.02
N PHE A 77 1.17 9.59 12.73
CA PHE A 77 0.48 9.16 13.96
C PHE A 77 -1.04 9.02 13.76
N LYS A 78 -1.48 8.55 12.60
CA LYS A 78 -2.89 8.51 12.17
C LYS A 78 -3.83 8.01 13.27
N GLY A 79 -4.77 8.89 13.69
CA GLY A 79 -5.81 8.59 14.66
C GLY A 79 -5.38 8.61 16.12
N LEU A 80 -4.21 9.17 16.44
CA LEU A 80 -3.73 9.33 17.80
C LEU A 80 -3.62 10.82 18.15
N ASP A 81 -4.23 11.23 19.26
CA ASP A 81 -4.06 12.58 19.82
C ASP A 81 -2.71 12.72 20.54
N LYS A 82 -2.16 11.61 21.04
CA LYS A 82 -0.92 11.56 21.81
C LYS A 82 -0.16 10.26 21.61
N ALA A 83 1.17 10.32 21.66
CA ALA A 83 2.05 9.15 21.64
C ALA A 83 3.13 9.23 22.70
N ARG A 84 3.63 8.06 23.17
CA ARG A 84 4.79 7.96 24.05
C ARG A 84 6.00 7.56 23.22
N VAL A 85 6.99 8.45 23.16
CA VAL A 85 8.26 8.19 22.48
C VAL A 85 9.28 7.75 23.51
N ASN A 86 9.89 6.60 23.31
CA ASN A 86 10.92 6.05 24.19
C ASN A 86 12.24 6.77 23.92
N VAL A 87 12.92 7.15 24.98
CA VAL A 87 14.22 7.82 24.94
C VAL A 87 15.16 7.19 25.99
N PRO A 88 16.48 7.12 25.71
CA PRO A 88 17.42 6.44 26.61
C PRO A 88 17.59 7.17 27.95
N ASN A 89 17.55 8.49 27.94
CA ASN A 89 17.67 9.34 29.14
C ASN A 89 17.09 10.72 28.90
N ILE A 90 17.08 11.59 29.90
CA ILE A 90 16.58 12.97 29.79
C ILE A 90 17.50 13.85 28.92
N GLU A 91 18.79 13.52 28.84
CA GLU A 91 19.79 14.27 28.06
C GLU A 91 19.57 14.13 26.53
N ALA A 92 18.82 13.08 26.13
CA ALA A 92 18.39 12.90 24.73
C ALA A 92 17.26 13.84 24.32
N LEU A 93 16.87 14.81 25.15
CA LEU A 93 15.77 15.74 24.92
C LEU A 93 16.28 17.19 25.05
N THR A 94 16.14 17.99 23.99
CA THR A 94 16.50 19.41 23.97
C THR A 94 15.25 20.27 23.86
N ILE A 95 15.06 21.24 24.76
CA ILE A 95 13.94 22.19 24.68
C ILE A 95 14.24 23.18 23.54
N VAL A 96 13.27 23.35 22.65
CA VAL A 96 13.39 24.22 21.49
C VAL A 96 12.23 25.24 21.43
N ASN A 97 12.38 26.27 20.61
CA ASN A 97 11.36 27.29 20.42
C ASN A 97 10.33 26.90 19.34
N GLU A 98 9.22 27.63 19.24
CA GLU A 98 8.15 27.40 18.26
C GLU A 98 8.63 27.55 16.81
N GLY A 99 9.57 28.47 16.54
CA GLY A 99 10.13 28.68 15.22
C GLY A 99 10.90 27.45 14.71
N GLU A 100 11.65 26.80 15.60
CA GLU A 100 12.37 25.57 15.28
C GLU A 100 11.41 24.39 15.06
N TYR A 101 10.32 24.31 15.84
CA TYR A 101 9.25 23.35 15.60
C TYR A 101 8.60 23.53 14.22
N ILE A 102 8.25 24.77 13.86
CA ILE A 102 7.63 25.07 12.56
C ILE A 102 8.59 24.68 11.42
N SER A 103 9.86 25.05 11.53
CA SER A 103 10.88 24.71 10.54
C SER A 103 11.08 23.20 10.40
N ASN A 104 11.14 22.47 11.52
CA ASN A 104 11.28 21.02 11.53
C ASN A 104 10.01 20.33 11.00
N ARG A 105 8.82 20.78 11.40
CA ARG A 105 7.52 20.28 10.90
C ARG A 105 7.40 20.49 9.39
N ASP A 106 7.78 21.66 8.88
CA ASP A 106 7.71 21.96 7.47
C ASP A 106 8.75 21.17 6.68
N ALA A 107 9.89 20.85 7.25
CA ALA A 107 10.89 19.95 6.69
C ALA A 107 10.35 18.51 6.62
N VAL A 108 9.73 18.00 7.68
CA VAL A 108 9.09 16.68 7.73
C VAL A 108 7.91 16.59 6.75
N ASN A 109 7.06 17.62 6.68
CA ASN A 109 5.95 17.70 5.74
C ASN A 109 6.39 17.86 4.27
N LYS A 110 7.58 18.44 4.04
CA LYS A 110 8.23 18.49 2.71
C LYS A 110 8.91 17.16 2.34
N GLY A 111 8.87 16.15 3.22
CA GLY A 111 9.49 14.86 3.01
C GLY A 111 11.01 14.87 3.20
N THR A 112 11.57 15.95 3.75
CA THR A 112 12.92 15.98 4.28
C THR A 112 12.86 15.55 5.75
N ASP A 113 13.08 14.27 6.01
CA ASP A 113 13.26 13.76 7.38
C ASP A 113 14.59 14.33 7.90
N PRO A 114 14.61 15.16 8.96
CA PRO A 114 15.88 15.76 9.44
C PRO A 114 16.86 14.69 9.99
N ALA A 115 16.37 13.47 10.27
CA ALA A 115 17.21 12.33 10.65
C ALA A 115 17.73 11.53 9.44
N GLN A 116 17.17 11.78 8.27
CA GLN A 116 17.63 11.24 7.00
C GLN A 116 17.83 12.40 6.03
N THR A 117 19.00 13.04 6.11
CA THR A 117 19.53 13.71 4.92
C THR A 117 19.55 12.62 3.85
N PRO A 118 18.80 12.73 2.73
CA PRO A 118 18.87 11.72 1.70
C PRO A 118 20.30 11.74 1.16
N THR A 119 21.09 10.76 1.59
CA THR A 119 22.38 10.44 0.97
C THR A 119 22.19 9.93 -0.45
N GLU A 120 20.93 9.68 -0.84
CA GLU A 120 20.53 9.12 -2.13
C GLU A 120 19.92 10.21 -3.02
N SER A 121 20.48 10.43 -4.23
CA SER A 121 19.89 11.31 -5.25
C SER A 121 18.57 10.75 -5.78
N ASP A 122 17.77 11.57 -6.49
CA ASP A 122 16.54 11.09 -7.13
C ASP A 122 16.85 10.05 -8.21
N GLU A 123 17.99 10.16 -8.90
CA GLU A 123 18.44 9.17 -9.90
C GLU A 123 18.76 7.85 -9.23
N GLN A 124 19.54 7.85 -8.14
CA GLN A 124 19.84 6.63 -7.37
C GLN A 124 18.57 5.98 -6.81
N ALA A 125 17.60 6.76 -6.34
CA ALA A 125 16.32 6.25 -5.86
C ALA A 125 15.50 5.62 -7.01
N ILE A 126 15.48 6.25 -8.19
CA ILE A 126 14.85 5.73 -9.40
C ILE A 126 15.49 4.39 -9.80
N ASP A 127 16.83 4.30 -9.81
CA ASP A 127 17.55 3.08 -10.16
C ASP A 127 17.27 1.96 -9.16
N ARG A 128 17.26 2.26 -7.87
CA ARG A 128 16.90 1.30 -6.82
C ARG A 128 15.47 0.79 -6.99
N ILE A 129 14.52 1.67 -7.27
CA ILE A 129 13.13 1.30 -7.52
C ILE A 129 13.03 0.48 -8.81
N ALA A 130 13.70 0.90 -9.88
CA ALA A 130 13.73 0.18 -11.16
C ALA A 130 14.27 -1.24 -10.97
N ALA A 131 15.37 -1.41 -10.24
CA ALA A 131 15.96 -2.72 -9.96
C ALA A 131 14.99 -3.67 -9.24
N ARG A 132 14.17 -3.17 -8.30
CA ARG A 132 13.13 -4.00 -7.64
C ARG A 132 12.03 -4.43 -8.60
N PHE A 133 11.67 -3.61 -9.56
CA PHE A 133 10.66 -3.95 -10.56
C PHE A 133 11.23 -4.79 -11.71
N SER A 134 12.55 -4.72 -12.01
CA SER A 134 13.16 -5.66 -12.95
C SER A 134 13.16 -7.09 -12.41
N ILE A 135 13.32 -7.26 -11.09
CA ILE A 135 13.16 -8.56 -10.43
C ILE A 135 11.75 -9.13 -10.64
N LEU A 136 10.71 -8.27 -10.61
CA LEU A 136 9.34 -8.70 -10.92
C LEU A 136 9.24 -9.27 -12.34
N ASP A 137 9.78 -8.57 -13.33
CA ASP A 137 9.77 -8.99 -14.73
C ASP A 137 10.55 -10.31 -14.91
N GLU A 138 11.75 -10.44 -14.32
CA GLU A 138 12.57 -11.65 -14.36
C GLU A 138 11.89 -12.84 -13.68
N MET A 139 11.25 -12.64 -12.55
CA MET A 139 10.53 -13.68 -11.83
C MET A 139 9.28 -14.13 -12.57
N ALA A 140 8.53 -13.21 -13.19
CA ALA A 140 7.38 -13.56 -14.03
C ALA A 140 7.80 -14.39 -15.25
N GLU A 141 8.92 -14.04 -15.88
CA GLU A 141 9.53 -14.84 -16.95
C GLU A 141 9.98 -16.22 -16.44
N ALA A 142 10.60 -16.30 -15.27
CA ALA A 142 11.01 -17.56 -14.66
C ALA A 142 9.83 -18.51 -14.36
N VAL A 143 8.66 -17.94 -13.97
CA VAL A 143 7.43 -18.72 -13.80
C VAL A 143 6.89 -19.20 -15.16
N SER A 144 6.86 -18.34 -16.18
CA SER A 144 6.36 -18.71 -17.52
C SER A 144 7.19 -19.78 -18.20
N THR A 145 8.50 -19.77 -17.94
CA THR A 145 9.45 -20.78 -18.45
C THR A 145 9.56 -22.03 -17.55
N SER A 146 8.75 -22.14 -16.51
CA SER A 146 8.76 -23.25 -15.53
C SER A 146 10.07 -23.43 -14.77
N LYS A 147 10.95 -22.42 -14.73
CA LYS A 147 12.15 -22.39 -13.88
C LYS A 147 11.79 -22.17 -12.42
N VAL A 148 10.73 -21.39 -12.19
CA VAL A 148 10.13 -21.13 -10.88
C VAL A 148 8.68 -21.61 -10.91
N ARG A 149 8.21 -22.22 -9.83
CA ARG A 149 6.85 -22.79 -9.77
C ARG A 149 5.79 -21.75 -9.46
N ALA A 150 6.14 -20.83 -8.57
CA ALA A 150 5.20 -19.82 -8.13
C ALA A 150 5.87 -18.61 -7.50
N MET A 151 5.20 -17.45 -7.59
CA MET A 151 5.56 -16.27 -6.83
C MET A 151 4.32 -15.55 -6.29
N ILE A 152 4.50 -14.89 -5.15
CA ILE A 152 3.54 -13.93 -4.60
C ILE A 152 4.15 -12.53 -4.71
N VAL A 153 3.41 -11.60 -5.26
CA VAL A 153 3.78 -10.19 -5.37
C VAL A 153 2.88 -9.36 -4.46
N SER A 154 3.44 -8.79 -3.42
CA SER A 154 2.75 -7.91 -2.49
C SER A 154 3.18 -6.46 -2.67
N GLY A 155 2.30 -5.52 -2.33
CA GLY A 155 2.62 -4.09 -2.31
C GLY A 155 1.38 -3.22 -2.45
N PRO A 156 1.51 -1.89 -2.24
CA PRO A 156 0.36 -1.00 -2.29
C PRO A 156 -0.30 -0.96 -3.68
N PRO A 157 -1.59 -0.62 -3.76
CA PRO A 157 -2.28 -0.50 -5.02
C PRO A 157 -1.70 0.63 -5.88
N GLY A 158 -1.79 0.49 -7.20
CA GLY A 158 -1.47 1.56 -8.15
C GLY A 158 0.02 1.87 -8.35
N ILE A 159 0.93 0.94 -8.03
CA ILE A 159 2.38 1.06 -8.26
C ILE A 159 2.88 0.32 -9.52
N GLY A 160 1.99 -0.36 -10.23
CA GLY A 160 2.32 -1.06 -11.49
C GLY A 160 2.61 -2.56 -11.36
N LYS A 161 2.21 -3.24 -10.27
CA LYS A 161 2.39 -4.70 -10.11
C LYS A 161 1.77 -5.50 -11.24
N SER A 162 0.45 -5.36 -11.41
CA SER A 162 -0.30 -6.10 -12.44
C SER A 162 0.21 -5.79 -13.84
N PHE A 163 0.48 -4.52 -14.13
CA PHE A 163 1.02 -4.09 -15.41
C PHE A 163 2.39 -4.75 -15.71
N GLY A 164 3.31 -4.80 -14.72
CA GLY A 164 4.61 -5.43 -14.88
C GLY A 164 4.48 -6.93 -15.18
N VAL A 165 3.66 -7.65 -14.41
CA VAL A 165 3.43 -9.09 -14.61
C VAL A 165 2.77 -9.36 -15.97
N GLU A 166 1.69 -8.65 -16.33
CA GLU A 166 1.00 -8.81 -17.61
C GLU A 166 1.96 -8.58 -18.78
N ARG A 167 2.72 -7.49 -18.76
CA ARG A 167 3.71 -7.16 -19.79
C ARG A 167 4.79 -8.26 -19.93
N ALA A 168 5.30 -8.79 -18.81
CA ALA A 168 6.31 -9.84 -18.84
C ALA A 168 5.75 -11.14 -19.43
N LEU A 169 4.50 -11.51 -19.09
CA LEU A 169 3.83 -12.68 -19.61
C LEU A 169 3.46 -12.51 -21.10
N GLU A 170 2.99 -11.33 -21.52
CA GLU A 170 2.67 -11.02 -22.91
C GLU A 170 3.91 -11.09 -23.81
N LYS A 171 5.04 -10.55 -23.35
CA LYS A 171 6.31 -10.65 -24.06
C LYS A 171 6.70 -12.09 -24.33
N GLN A 172 6.52 -12.98 -23.37
CA GLN A 172 6.78 -14.41 -23.55
C GLN A 172 5.79 -15.06 -24.53
N ASN A 173 4.51 -14.66 -24.52
CA ASN A 173 3.51 -15.13 -25.45
C ASN A 173 3.80 -14.76 -26.89
N MET A 174 4.27 -13.54 -27.17
CA MET A 174 4.61 -13.13 -28.54
C MET A 174 5.63 -14.09 -29.17
N PHE A 175 6.63 -14.57 -28.41
CA PHE A 175 7.57 -15.56 -28.91
C PHE A 175 6.92 -16.92 -29.16
N GLN A 176 5.92 -17.32 -28.35
CA GLN A 176 5.20 -18.58 -28.51
C GLN A 176 4.17 -18.54 -29.63
N ASP A 177 3.51 -17.40 -29.85
CA ASP A 177 2.59 -17.19 -30.97
C ASP A 177 3.32 -17.29 -32.32
N ILE A 178 4.54 -16.76 -32.42
CA ILE A 178 5.42 -16.94 -33.58
C ILE A 178 5.77 -18.42 -33.81
N ALA A 179 5.89 -19.20 -32.73
CA ALA A 179 6.17 -20.64 -32.78
C ALA A 179 4.92 -21.51 -32.98
N GLY A 180 3.72 -20.90 -33.17
CA GLY A 180 2.45 -21.61 -33.38
C GLY A 180 1.89 -22.31 -32.13
N SER A 181 2.32 -21.92 -30.95
CA SER A 181 1.84 -22.46 -29.66
C SER A 181 0.60 -21.74 -29.16
N GLN A 182 -0.33 -22.45 -28.49
CA GLN A 182 -1.47 -21.81 -27.84
C GLN A 182 -1.02 -20.90 -26.69
N ARG A 183 -1.79 -19.82 -26.42
CA ARG A 183 -1.60 -18.99 -25.24
C ARG A 183 -1.58 -19.83 -23.99
N LYS A 184 -0.57 -19.60 -23.16
CA LYS A 184 -0.29 -20.44 -21.98
C LYS A 184 -0.45 -19.67 -20.67
N PHE A 185 -0.98 -18.44 -20.70
CA PHE A 185 -1.28 -17.73 -19.46
C PHE A 185 -2.67 -17.12 -19.44
N GLU A 186 -3.21 -16.99 -18.24
CA GLU A 186 -4.45 -16.26 -17.96
C GLU A 186 -4.29 -15.39 -16.73
N VAL A 187 -4.79 -14.15 -16.80
CA VAL A 187 -4.89 -13.25 -15.64
C VAL A 187 -6.33 -13.22 -15.16
N VAL A 188 -6.56 -13.73 -13.97
CA VAL A 188 -7.87 -13.81 -13.32
C VAL A 188 -7.97 -12.69 -12.30
N LYS A 189 -9.02 -11.86 -12.40
CA LYS A 189 -9.26 -10.72 -11.52
C LYS A 189 -10.61 -10.83 -10.81
N GLY A 190 -10.65 -10.41 -9.55
CA GLY A 190 -11.89 -10.27 -8.80
C GLY A 190 -12.22 -11.45 -7.88
N ALA A 191 -13.51 -11.62 -7.58
CA ALA A 191 -13.98 -12.63 -6.62
C ALA A 191 -13.90 -14.05 -7.20
N MET A 192 -13.39 -14.97 -6.42
CA MET A 192 -13.27 -16.38 -6.79
C MET A 192 -13.62 -17.28 -5.60
N SER A 193 -14.36 -18.34 -5.87
CA SER A 193 -14.61 -19.43 -4.90
C SER A 193 -13.55 -20.52 -5.00
N ALA A 194 -13.49 -21.42 -4.01
CA ALA A 194 -12.60 -22.58 -4.06
C ALA A 194 -12.86 -23.48 -5.29
N ILE A 195 -14.12 -23.60 -5.74
CA ILE A 195 -14.46 -24.33 -6.97
C ILE A 195 -13.86 -23.60 -8.20
N GLY A 196 -14.02 -22.29 -8.28
CA GLY A 196 -13.43 -21.50 -9.35
C GLY A 196 -11.90 -21.61 -9.38
N LEU A 197 -11.27 -21.58 -8.21
CA LEU A 197 -9.82 -21.80 -8.09
C LEU A 197 -9.41 -23.19 -8.60
N TYR A 198 -10.12 -24.25 -8.18
CA TYR A 198 -9.85 -25.61 -8.63
C TYR A 198 -9.92 -25.75 -10.15
N LYS A 199 -10.96 -25.16 -10.78
CA LYS A 199 -11.10 -25.13 -12.25
C LYS A 199 -9.95 -24.41 -12.93
N LYS A 200 -9.59 -23.22 -12.48
CA LYS A 200 -8.49 -22.45 -13.06
C LYS A 200 -7.14 -23.15 -12.92
N LEU A 201 -6.89 -23.81 -11.80
CA LEU A 201 -5.70 -24.63 -11.63
C LEU A 201 -5.71 -25.85 -12.57
N TYR A 202 -6.87 -26.47 -12.82
CA TYR A 202 -6.99 -27.57 -13.77
C TYR A 202 -6.71 -27.12 -15.21
N GLU A 203 -7.36 -26.05 -15.65
CA GLU A 203 -7.19 -25.45 -16.99
C GLU A 203 -5.73 -25.10 -17.30
N HIS A 204 -4.99 -24.69 -16.27
CA HIS A 204 -3.58 -24.33 -16.36
C HIS A 204 -2.63 -25.36 -15.75
N SER A 205 -3.04 -26.62 -15.67
CA SER A 205 -2.23 -27.68 -15.04
C SER A 205 -1.01 -28.12 -15.82
N ALA A 206 -0.98 -27.89 -17.13
CA ALA A 206 0.11 -28.33 -17.99
C ALA A 206 1.42 -27.51 -17.76
N LYS A 207 2.56 -28.13 -18.04
CA LYS A 207 3.88 -27.48 -17.93
C LYS A 207 3.95 -26.27 -18.90
N GLY A 208 4.43 -25.14 -18.40
CA GLY A 208 4.54 -23.89 -19.15
C GLY A 208 3.24 -23.08 -19.20
N HIS A 209 2.14 -23.59 -18.63
CA HIS A 209 0.95 -22.80 -18.41
C HIS A 209 1.08 -21.98 -17.13
N VAL A 210 0.55 -20.77 -17.10
CA VAL A 210 0.57 -19.87 -15.94
C VAL A 210 -0.81 -19.33 -15.66
N VAL A 211 -1.23 -19.40 -14.41
CA VAL A 211 -2.40 -18.65 -13.93
C VAL A 211 -1.93 -17.54 -12.97
N CYS A 212 -2.35 -16.32 -13.28
CA CYS A 212 -2.08 -15.15 -12.46
C CYS A 212 -3.37 -14.71 -11.77
N PHE A 213 -3.41 -14.77 -10.44
CA PHE A 213 -4.51 -14.28 -9.61
C PHE A 213 -4.20 -12.85 -9.18
N ASP A 214 -4.94 -11.88 -9.72
CA ASP A 214 -4.76 -10.45 -9.46
C ASP A 214 -5.93 -9.90 -8.65
N ASP A 215 -5.66 -9.39 -7.44
CA ASP A 215 -6.67 -8.92 -6.47
C ASP A 215 -7.75 -9.98 -6.13
N CYS A 216 -7.40 -11.28 -6.21
CA CYS A 216 -8.27 -12.38 -5.80
C CYS A 216 -8.15 -12.69 -4.30
N ASP A 217 -8.01 -11.68 -3.47
CA ASP A 217 -7.69 -11.80 -2.03
C ASP A 217 -8.73 -12.60 -1.23
N ALA A 218 -9.97 -12.73 -1.73
CA ALA A 218 -11.02 -13.56 -1.12
C ALA A 218 -10.57 -15.03 -0.92
N ILE A 219 -9.74 -15.56 -1.81
CA ILE A 219 -9.16 -16.92 -1.72
C ILE A 219 -8.34 -17.09 -0.44
N LEU A 220 -7.67 -16.06 0.02
CA LEU A 220 -6.81 -16.10 1.21
C LEU A 220 -7.60 -16.19 2.52
N TYR A 221 -8.90 -15.92 2.48
CA TYR A 221 -9.82 -16.03 3.62
C TYR A 221 -10.68 -17.31 3.60
N ASP A 222 -10.57 -18.14 2.56
CA ASP A 222 -11.28 -19.40 2.40
C ASP A 222 -10.33 -20.58 2.69
N ASP A 223 -10.58 -21.33 3.74
CA ASP A 223 -9.74 -22.46 4.17
C ASP A 223 -9.59 -23.53 3.09
N LEU A 224 -10.66 -23.81 2.32
CA LEU A 224 -10.62 -24.78 1.24
C LEU A 224 -9.75 -24.31 0.08
N ALA A 225 -9.92 -23.06 -0.34
CA ALA A 225 -9.09 -22.45 -1.35
C ALA A 225 -7.62 -22.38 -0.93
N LEU A 226 -7.33 -22.03 0.33
CA LEU A 226 -5.98 -22.02 0.87
C LEU A 226 -5.33 -23.41 0.84
N ASN A 227 -6.08 -24.46 1.13
CA ASN A 227 -5.55 -25.83 1.08
C ASN A 227 -5.26 -26.26 -0.37
N LEU A 228 -6.11 -25.87 -1.33
CA LEU A 228 -5.85 -26.08 -2.76
C LEU A 228 -4.59 -25.34 -3.22
N LEU A 229 -4.41 -24.07 -2.82
CA LEU A 229 -3.21 -23.31 -3.11
C LEU A 229 -1.96 -23.95 -2.52
N LYS A 230 -2.00 -24.42 -1.26
CA LYS A 230 -0.86 -25.11 -0.65
C LYS A 230 -0.49 -26.38 -1.42
N ALA A 231 -1.46 -27.13 -1.92
CA ALA A 231 -1.22 -28.31 -2.75
C ALA A 231 -0.64 -27.92 -4.13
N ALA A 232 -1.17 -26.86 -4.77
CA ALA A 232 -0.68 -26.37 -6.05
C ALA A 232 0.75 -25.80 -5.95
N LEU A 233 1.11 -25.21 -4.82
CA LEU A 233 2.39 -24.56 -4.57
C LEU A 233 3.41 -25.48 -3.89
N ASP A 234 3.05 -26.75 -3.62
CA ASP A 234 3.93 -27.67 -2.90
C ASP A 234 5.30 -27.87 -3.59
N THR A 235 6.33 -28.03 -2.79
CA THR A 235 7.73 -28.20 -3.26
C THR A 235 8.06 -29.63 -3.63
N GLY A 236 7.16 -30.59 -3.35
CA GLY A 236 7.31 -32.02 -3.66
C GLY A 236 7.54 -32.29 -5.15
N LYS A 237 7.97 -33.53 -5.47
CA LYS A 237 8.21 -33.96 -6.86
C LYS A 237 6.92 -33.95 -7.69
N LYS A 238 5.81 -34.38 -7.07
CA LYS A 238 4.50 -34.41 -7.68
C LYS A 238 3.55 -33.51 -6.90
N ARG A 239 2.85 -32.63 -7.60
CA ARG A 239 1.81 -31.77 -7.05
C ARG A 239 0.46 -32.30 -7.52
N THR A 240 -0.22 -33.10 -6.70
CA THR A 240 -1.54 -33.62 -7.03
C THR A 240 -2.59 -32.87 -6.21
N LEU A 241 -3.52 -32.26 -6.91
CA LEU A 241 -4.68 -31.61 -6.30
C LEU A 241 -5.84 -32.59 -6.26
N HIS A 242 -6.51 -32.64 -5.11
CA HIS A 242 -7.68 -33.48 -4.89
C HIS A 242 -8.88 -32.63 -4.48
N TRP A 243 -10.02 -32.92 -5.07
CA TRP A 243 -11.31 -32.42 -4.63
C TRP A 243 -12.07 -33.59 -3.97
N ASN A 244 -12.01 -33.70 -2.66
CA ASN A 244 -12.51 -34.86 -1.89
C ASN A 244 -13.95 -34.68 -1.38
N THR A 245 -14.64 -33.62 -1.81
CA THR A 245 -16.04 -33.37 -1.43
C THR A 245 -16.95 -33.51 -2.65
N GLU A 246 -18.19 -33.98 -2.44
CA GLU A 246 -19.16 -34.02 -3.54
C GLU A 246 -19.47 -32.61 -4.05
N SER A 247 -19.36 -32.41 -5.36
CA SER A 247 -19.69 -31.14 -6.01
C SER A 247 -20.47 -31.42 -7.29
N ARG A 248 -21.76 -31.13 -7.27
CA ARG A 248 -22.61 -31.22 -8.46
C ARG A 248 -22.11 -30.38 -9.62
N THR A 249 -21.55 -29.22 -9.32
CA THR A 249 -20.99 -28.31 -10.33
C THR A 249 -19.80 -28.94 -11.05
N LEU A 250 -18.84 -29.51 -10.32
CA LEU A 250 -17.66 -30.14 -10.93
C LEU A 250 -18.05 -31.39 -11.72
N MET A 251 -18.99 -32.19 -11.21
CA MET A 251 -19.53 -33.37 -11.91
C MET A 251 -20.24 -32.99 -13.21
N ALA A 252 -21.08 -31.97 -13.17
CA ALA A 252 -21.82 -31.50 -14.38
C ALA A 252 -20.89 -30.98 -15.48
N GLU A 253 -19.73 -30.45 -15.11
CA GLU A 253 -18.72 -29.95 -16.04
C GLU A 253 -17.67 -31.01 -16.42
N GLY A 254 -17.84 -32.25 -15.96
CA GLY A 254 -16.90 -33.33 -16.28
C GLY A 254 -15.49 -33.15 -15.69
N MET A 255 -15.36 -32.36 -14.62
CA MET A 255 -14.09 -32.09 -13.97
C MET A 255 -13.61 -33.32 -13.18
N PRO A 256 -12.32 -33.71 -13.29
CA PRO A 256 -11.79 -34.82 -12.51
C PRO A 256 -11.73 -34.47 -11.01
N ASN A 257 -11.87 -35.50 -10.16
CA ASN A 257 -11.71 -35.31 -8.71
C ASN A 257 -10.26 -35.10 -8.26
N SER A 258 -9.30 -35.39 -9.14
CA SER A 258 -7.89 -35.14 -8.89
C SER A 258 -7.11 -34.97 -10.20
N PHE A 259 -6.06 -34.18 -10.16
CA PHE A 259 -5.14 -34.00 -11.29
C PHE A 259 -3.73 -33.64 -10.81
N GLU A 260 -2.73 -33.92 -11.64
CA GLU A 260 -1.37 -33.44 -11.41
C GLU A 260 -1.22 -32.02 -11.96
N PHE A 261 -0.59 -31.14 -11.17
CA PHE A 261 -0.39 -29.75 -11.53
C PHE A 261 1.08 -29.46 -11.80
N PHE A 262 1.41 -29.10 -13.04
CA PHE A 262 2.76 -28.74 -13.49
C PHE A 262 2.87 -27.25 -13.83
N GLY A 263 1.74 -26.54 -13.84
CA GLY A 263 1.67 -25.12 -14.16
C GLY A 263 2.37 -24.21 -13.17
N GLY A 264 2.52 -22.96 -13.56
CA GLY A 264 3.00 -21.85 -12.73
C GLY A 264 1.85 -21.04 -12.11
N VAL A 265 2.09 -20.49 -10.94
CA VAL A 265 1.12 -19.60 -10.25
C VAL A 265 1.79 -18.29 -9.91
N ILE A 266 1.13 -17.19 -10.28
CA ILE A 266 1.49 -15.85 -9.83
C ILE A 266 0.32 -15.30 -9.03
N PHE A 267 0.57 -14.82 -7.81
CA PHE A 267 -0.47 -14.22 -6.95
C PHE A 267 -0.10 -12.77 -6.68
N ILE A 268 -0.94 -11.83 -7.10
CA ILE A 268 -0.76 -10.39 -6.88
C ILE A 268 -1.76 -9.94 -5.84
N THR A 269 -1.27 -9.34 -4.77
CA THR A 269 -2.10 -8.90 -3.64
C THR A 269 -1.70 -7.52 -3.12
N ASN A 270 -2.63 -6.85 -2.48
CA ASN A 270 -2.39 -5.63 -1.71
C ASN A 270 -2.19 -5.92 -0.22
N ILE A 271 -2.35 -7.17 0.22
CA ILE A 271 -2.19 -7.59 1.60
C ILE A 271 -0.71 -7.68 1.94
N LYS A 272 -0.29 -6.98 2.99
CA LYS A 272 1.01 -7.20 3.63
C LYS A 272 0.84 -8.34 4.64
N PHE A 273 1.50 -9.46 4.39
CA PHE A 273 1.38 -10.68 5.20
C PHE A 273 1.79 -10.45 6.65
N ASP A 274 2.81 -9.64 6.88
CA ASP A 274 3.30 -9.31 8.23
C ASP A 274 2.32 -8.48 9.08
N ASN A 275 1.37 -7.79 8.42
CA ASN A 275 0.40 -6.91 9.09
C ASN A 275 -0.94 -7.58 9.38
N VAL A 276 -1.10 -8.88 9.10
CA VAL A 276 -2.34 -9.61 9.30
C VAL A 276 -2.54 -9.90 10.79
N LYS A 277 -3.66 -9.45 11.35
CA LYS A 277 -3.97 -9.58 12.78
C LYS A 277 -4.48 -10.98 13.17
N SER A 278 -5.13 -11.69 12.25
CA SER A 278 -5.63 -13.03 12.50
C SER A 278 -4.49 -14.03 12.50
N LYS A 279 -4.20 -14.65 13.65
CA LYS A 279 -3.13 -15.65 13.79
C LYS A 279 -3.33 -16.83 12.82
N LYS A 280 -4.58 -17.34 12.71
CA LYS A 280 -4.91 -18.43 11.78
C LYS A 280 -4.53 -18.06 10.33
N LEU A 281 -4.93 -16.87 9.88
CA LEU A 281 -4.60 -16.41 8.53
C LEU A 281 -3.09 -16.18 8.37
N GLN A 282 -2.42 -15.65 9.37
CA GLN A 282 -0.97 -15.46 9.36
C GLN A 282 -0.23 -16.79 9.18
N ASP A 283 -0.62 -17.85 9.93
CA ASP A 283 -0.05 -19.20 9.80
C ASP A 283 -0.26 -19.75 8.38
N HIS A 284 -1.42 -19.54 7.78
CA HIS A 284 -1.70 -19.95 6.40
C HIS A 284 -0.84 -19.18 5.38
N LEU A 285 -0.71 -17.86 5.54
CA LEU A 285 0.08 -17.03 4.64
C LEU A 285 1.58 -17.36 4.74
N GLN A 286 2.09 -17.62 5.94
CA GLN A 286 3.47 -18.10 6.15
C GLN A 286 3.70 -19.44 5.46
N ALA A 287 2.72 -20.36 5.52
CA ALA A 287 2.80 -21.62 4.81
C ALA A 287 2.81 -21.46 3.28
N LEU A 288 2.16 -20.43 2.73
CA LEU A 288 2.27 -20.09 1.30
C LEU A 288 3.62 -19.46 0.98
N GLN A 289 4.11 -18.52 1.79
CA GLN A 289 5.42 -17.89 1.62
C GLN A 289 6.55 -18.91 1.62
N SER A 290 6.47 -19.95 2.45
CA SER A 290 7.50 -21.00 2.48
C SER A 290 7.55 -21.88 1.22
N ARG A 291 6.52 -21.84 0.37
CA ARG A 291 6.37 -22.67 -0.85
C ARG A 291 6.64 -21.92 -2.14
N CYS A 292 6.68 -20.60 -2.11
CA CYS A 292 6.83 -19.75 -3.28
C CYS A 292 7.78 -18.58 -3.01
N HIS A 293 8.28 -17.98 -4.06
CA HIS A 293 9.03 -16.73 -3.94
C HIS A 293 8.09 -15.59 -3.58
N TYR A 294 8.44 -14.83 -2.54
CA TYR A 294 7.67 -13.67 -2.09
C TYR A 294 8.42 -12.38 -2.44
N LEU A 295 7.80 -11.55 -3.26
CA LEU A 295 8.34 -10.27 -3.68
C LEU A 295 7.51 -9.14 -3.07
N ASP A 296 8.07 -8.44 -2.10
CA ASP A 296 7.47 -7.23 -1.53
C ASP A 296 7.92 -5.98 -2.32
N LEU A 297 6.98 -5.37 -3.01
CA LEU A 297 7.15 -4.12 -3.75
C LEU A 297 6.64 -2.90 -2.96
N THR A 298 6.61 -2.99 -1.64
CA THR A 298 6.20 -1.85 -0.82
C THR A 298 7.08 -0.64 -1.07
N ILE A 299 6.45 0.48 -1.35
CA ILE A 299 7.06 1.80 -1.47
C ILE A 299 6.48 2.64 -0.33
N ASP A 300 7.29 2.87 0.72
CA ASP A 300 6.81 3.51 1.95
C ASP A 300 6.81 5.05 1.83
N SER A 301 7.83 5.62 1.19
CA SER A 301 7.96 7.08 1.10
C SER A 301 7.08 7.67 -0.01
N MET A 302 6.53 8.86 0.24
CA MET A 302 5.81 9.64 -0.76
C MET A 302 6.74 10.02 -1.93
N ARG A 303 8.01 10.35 -1.63
CA ARG A 303 9.05 10.64 -2.62
C ARG A 303 9.22 9.48 -3.60
N ASP A 304 9.45 8.28 -3.10
CA ASP A 304 9.65 7.10 -3.95
C ASP A 304 8.43 6.77 -4.80
N ARG A 305 7.21 6.95 -4.26
CA ARG A 305 5.97 6.78 -5.04
C ARG A 305 5.90 7.76 -6.20
N MET A 306 6.25 9.02 -5.97
CA MET A 306 6.27 10.04 -7.01
C MET A 306 7.35 9.76 -8.06
N LEU A 307 8.55 9.34 -7.64
CA LEU A 307 9.62 8.94 -8.56
C LEU A 307 9.20 7.74 -9.41
N ARG A 308 8.54 6.75 -8.81
CA ARG A 308 8.00 5.60 -9.55
C ARG A 308 6.93 6.01 -10.56
N ILE A 309 6.01 6.89 -10.18
CA ILE A 309 4.99 7.43 -11.10
C ILE A 309 5.66 8.11 -12.28
N ARG A 310 6.60 9.03 -12.03
CA ARG A 310 7.36 9.72 -13.08
C ARG A 310 8.06 8.75 -14.01
N GLN A 311 8.72 7.73 -13.45
CA GLN A 311 9.41 6.70 -14.22
C GLN A 311 8.47 5.97 -15.19
N ILE A 312 7.30 5.54 -14.72
CA ILE A 312 6.34 4.78 -15.54
C ILE A 312 5.65 5.67 -16.58
N CYS A 313 5.34 6.92 -16.24
CA CYS A 313 4.81 7.87 -17.22
C CYS A 313 5.82 8.06 -18.36
N ARG A 314 7.08 8.37 -18.04
CA ARG A 314 8.15 8.53 -19.04
C ARG A 314 8.49 7.25 -19.82
N ALA A 315 8.14 6.08 -19.29
CA ALA A 315 8.25 4.81 -19.99
C ALA A 315 7.05 4.51 -20.91
N GLY A 316 6.22 5.51 -21.22
CA GLY A 316 5.16 5.42 -22.23
C GLY A 316 3.76 5.08 -21.72
N MET A 317 3.51 5.16 -20.39
CA MET A 317 2.17 4.87 -19.87
C MET A 317 1.07 5.76 -20.45
N LEU A 318 1.42 6.99 -20.83
CA LEU A 318 0.49 7.99 -21.36
C LEU A 318 0.43 8.04 -22.90
N GLU A 319 1.26 7.28 -23.61
CA GLU A 319 1.28 7.24 -25.09
C GLU A 319 -0.10 7.00 -25.72
N LYS A 320 -0.90 6.13 -25.10
CA LYS A 320 -2.27 5.81 -25.56
C LYS A 320 -3.24 7.01 -25.61
N TYR A 321 -2.88 8.08 -24.91
CA TYR A 321 -3.69 9.32 -24.90
C TYR A 321 -3.34 10.26 -26.06
N GLY A 322 -2.20 10.06 -26.74
CA GLY A 322 -1.72 10.93 -27.80
C GLY A 322 -1.37 12.33 -27.31
N MET A 323 -1.00 12.44 -26.04
CA MET A 323 -0.67 13.70 -25.38
C MET A 323 0.69 14.19 -25.83
N PRO A 324 0.88 15.49 -26.17
CA PRO A 324 2.19 16.07 -26.41
C PRO A 324 3.11 15.95 -25.17
N ALA A 325 4.40 15.80 -25.39
CA ALA A 325 5.36 15.55 -24.31
C ALA A 325 5.41 16.68 -23.25
N ASP A 326 5.21 17.92 -23.66
CA ASP A 326 5.12 19.07 -22.77
C ASP A 326 3.85 19.05 -21.91
N GLU A 327 2.72 18.61 -22.46
CA GLU A 327 1.48 18.47 -21.73
C GLU A 327 1.50 17.24 -20.80
N GLU A 328 2.19 16.17 -21.18
CA GLU A 328 2.46 15.03 -20.30
C GLU A 328 3.27 15.47 -19.07
N GLU A 329 4.34 16.23 -19.26
CA GLU A 329 5.13 16.75 -18.12
C GLU A 329 4.29 17.73 -17.26
N GLN A 330 3.44 18.58 -17.87
CA GLN A 330 2.52 19.44 -17.13
C GLN A 330 1.54 18.65 -16.28
N LEU A 331 0.99 17.54 -16.79
CA LEU A 331 0.11 16.65 -16.05
C LEU A 331 0.84 16.00 -14.86
N ILE A 332 2.05 15.53 -15.07
CA ILE A 332 2.90 14.97 -14.00
C ILE A 332 3.20 16.04 -12.93
N GLN A 333 3.53 17.24 -13.34
CA GLN A 333 3.78 18.36 -12.42
C GLN A 333 2.52 18.76 -11.65
N PHE A 334 1.34 18.73 -12.28
CA PHE A 334 0.07 18.97 -11.62
C PHE A 334 -0.19 17.94 -10.51
N VAL A 335 0.04 16.64 -10.78
CA VAL A 335 -0.08 15.58 -9.78
C VAL A 335 0.90 15.82 -8.62
N PHE A 336 2.13 16.20 -8.89
CA PHE A 336 3.17 16.41 -7.90
C PHE A 336 2.90 17.64 -7.02
N LYS A 337 2.46 18.74 -7.63
CA LYS A 337 2.09 19.98 -6.92
C LYS A 337 0.92 19.73 -5.95
N ASN A 338 -0.02 18.89 -6.36
CA ASN A 338 -1.23 18.60 -5.61
C ASN A 338 -1.18 17.29 -4.80
N LYS A 339 0.00 16.71 -4.57
CA LYS A 339 0.19 15.41 -3.91
C LYS A 339 -0.52 15.26 -2.56
N HIS A 340 -0.62 16.34 -1.77
CA HIS A 340 -1.27 16.32 -0.46
C HIS A 340 -2.80 16.52 -0.53
N LYS A 341 -3.29 17.07 -1.64
CA LYS A 341 -4.72 17.31 -1.88
C LYS A 341 -5.39 16.13 -2.57
N LEU A 342 -4.67 15.39 -3.40
CA LEU A 342 -5.18 14.21 -4.09
C LEU A 342 -5.65 13.14 -3.10
N ARG A 343 -6.70 12.41 -3.46
CA ARG A 343 -7.24 11.30 -2.65
C ARG A 343 -6.23 10.18 -2.47
N GLU A 344 -5.41 9.94 -3.50
CA GLU A 344 -4.31 8.95 -3.48
C GLU A 344 -3.18 9.41 -4.42
N ILE A 345 -1.98 8.91 -4.16
CA ILE A 345 -0.84 9.04 -5.07
C ILE A 345 -0.57 7.66 -5.67
N SER A 346 -1.01 7.48 -6.91
CA SER A 346 -0.95 6.21 -7.62
C SER A 346 -0.94 6.42 -9.13
N LEU A 347 -0.51 5.41 -9.89
CA LEU A 347 -0.64 5.41 -11.36
C LEU A 347 -2.10 5.49 -11.82
N ARG A 348 -3.03 4.90 -11.04
CA ARG A 348 -4.48 5.00 -11.33
C ARG A 348 -4.96 6.45 -11.27
N MET A 349 -4.43 7.25 -10.34
CA MET A 349 -4.76 8.66 -10.25
C MET A 349 -4.26 9.45 -11.47
N VAL A 350 -3.05 9.16 -11.93
CA VAL A 350 -2.51 9.77 -13.16
C VAL A 350 -3.39 9.44 -14.35
N LEU A 351 -3.79 8.18 -14.51
CA LEU A 351 -4.68 7.76 -15.62
C LEU A 351 -6.05 8.46 -15.54
N LYS A 352 -6.66 8.57 -14.36
CA LYS A 352 -7.91 9.34 -14.17
C LYS A 352 -7.77 10.80 -14.62
N ILE A 353 -6.66 11.44 -14.30
CA ILE A 353 -6.40 12.82 -14.69
C ILE A 353 -6.14 12.90 -16.20
N ALA A 354 -5.44 11.91 -16.78
CA ALA A 354 -5.26 11.83 -18.24
C ALA A 354 -6.57 11.59 -19.00
N ASP A 355 -7.52 10.84 -18.42
CA ASP A 355 -8.88 10.71 -18.99
C ASP A 355 -9.59 12.07 -19.04
N LEU A 356 -9.45 12.90 -17.99
CA LEU A 356 -10.00 14.25 -17.95
C LEU A 356 -9.33 15.17 -18.97
N TRP A 357 -8.01 15.05 -19.13
CA TRP A 357 -7.26 15.77 -20.15
C TRP A 357 -7.78 15.39 -21.55
N LYS A 358 -7.93 14.11 -21.85
CA LYS A 358 -8.45 13.63 -23.13
C LYS A 358 -9.88 14.16 -23.41
N MET A 359 -10.70 14.30 -22.38
CA MET A 359 -12.04 14.85 -22.46
C MET A 359 -12.05 16.36 -22.73
N SER A 360 -11.19 17.12 -22.04
CA SER A 360 -11.12 18.58 -22.14
C SER A 360 -9.73 19.09 -21.71
N PRO A 361 -8.78 19.22 -22.66
CA PRO A 361 -7.41 19.61 -22.37
C PRO A 361 -7.30 20.97 -21.62
N ASP A 362 -8.14 21.94 -22.00
CA ASP A 362 -8.10 23.27 -21.38
C ASP A 362 -8.66 23.32 -19.95
N ARG A 363 -9.44 22.31 -19.53
CA ARG A 363 -10.19 22.34 -18.27
C ARG A 363 -9.86 21.17 -17.35
N TYR A 364 -8.97 20.27 -17.72
CA TYR A 364 -8.70 19.03 -16.95
C TYR A 364 -8.28 19.30 -15.52
N GLN A 365 -7.51 20.37 -15.27
CA GLN A 365 -7.05 20.71 -13.91
C GLN A 365 -8.23 21.06 -13.00
N MET A 366 -9.15 21.91 -13.46
CA MET A 366 -10.36 22.26 -12.72
C MET A 366 -11.24 21.02 -12.47
N LEU A 367 -11.39 20.16 -13.48
CA LEU A 367 -12.15 18.91 -13.33
C LEU A 367 -11.48 17.96 -12.35
N ALA A 368 -10.15 17.86 -12.36
CA ALA A 368 -9.38 17.05 -11.43
C ALA A 368 -9.46 17.58 -9.99
N GLU A 369 -9.51 18.90 -9.78
CA GLU A 369 -9.72 19.49 -8.47
C GLU A 369 -11.05 19.05 -7.86
N GLN A 370 -12.12 19.00 -8.66
CA GLN A 370 -13.44 18.61 -8.18
C GLN A 370 -13.60 17.09 -7.99
N THR A 371 -12.96 16.27 -8.83
CA THR A 371 -13.22 14.83 -8.87
C THR A 371 -12.15 13.98 -8.20
N CYS A 372 -10.89 14.45 -8.21
CA CYS A 372 -9.72 13.69 -7.76
C CYS A 372 -9.17 14.17 -6.41
N MET A 373 -9.54 15.37 -5.94
CA MET A 373 -9.06 15.91 -4.66
C MET A 373 -9.99 15.59 -3.49
N ARG A 374 -9.44 15.71 -2.28
CA ARG A 374 -10.22 15.57 -1.03
C ARG A 374 -11.09 16.80 -0.84
N PRO A 375 -12.32 16.68 -0.31
CA PRO A 375 -13.14 17.84 0.00
C PRO A 375 -12.44 18.75 1.01
N GLY A 376 -12.41 20.05 0.73
CA GLY A 376 -11.83 21.06 1.65
C GLY A 376 -10.31 21.10 1.69
N SER A 377 -9.64 20.57 0.69
CA SER A 377 -8.15 20.60 0.56
C SER A 377 -7.67 21.83 -0.19
#